data_e321822e3d7a826b04442b4d75807029
#
_entry.id   e321822e3d7a826b04442b4d75807029
#
_cell.length_a   1.000
_cell.length_b   1.000
_cell.length_c   1.000
_cell.angle_alpha   90.00
_cell.angle_beta   90.00
_cell.angle_gamma   90.00
#
_symmetry.space_group_name_H-M   'P 1'
#
loop_
_entity.id
_entity.type
_entity.pdbx_description
1 polymer ?
#
loop_
_entity_poly.entity_id
_entity_poly.type
_entity_poly.pdbx_seq_one_letter_code
_entity_poly.pdbx_strand_id
1 'polypeptide(L)'
;MAFYAPLFGWLAVDMAQGAGTMLQVPGYGDHLAATVDPGIHERQAAAPPGFADVIGSLVVAPDEPAHWHVTFTVADRDDSVATAERLGATVLRSADELWTRNALLRDPQGAEFTVSQFTPPDGDW
;
A
#
# COMPACT_ATOMS: atom_id res chain seq x y z
N MET A 1 -5.76 -17.15 0.12
CA MET A 1 -5.99 -16.79 -1.30
C MET A 1 -6.91 -17.75 -2.07
N ALA A 2 -7.27 -18.93 -1.51
CA ALA A 2 -8.14 -19.90 -2.20
C ALA A 2 -9.50 -19.35 -2.69
N PHE A 3 -9.99 -18.29 -2.07
CA PHE A 3 -11.24 -17.61 -2.47
C PHE A 3 -11.00 -16.50 -3.51
N TYR A 4 -10.08 -15.58 -3.24
CA TYR A 4 -9.92 -14.36 -4.06
C TYR A 4 -9.19 -14.61 -5.38
N ALA A 5 -8.21 -15.52 -5.40
CA ALA A 5 -7.48 -15.83 -6.61
C ALA A 5 -8.40 -16.31 -7.75
N PRO A 6 -9.27 -17.35 -7.57
CA PRO A 6 -10.19 -17.76 -8.63
C PRO A 6 -11.31 -16.76 -8.89
N LEU A 7 -11.72 -15.96 -7.90
CA LEU A 7 -12.79 -14.98 -8.06
C LEU A 7 -12.39 -13.79 -8.93
N PHE A 8 -11.18 -13.27 -8.72
CA PHE A 8 -10.71 -12.03 -9.36
C PHE A 8 -9.52 -12.23 -10.29
N GLY A 9 -8.97 -13.44 -10.40
CA GLY A 9 -7.75 -13.70 -11.15
C GLY A 9 -6.48 -13.13 -10.49
N TRP A 10 -6.53 -12.85 -9.18
CA TRP A 10 -5.39 -12.29 -8.47
C TRP A 10 -4.30 -13.33 -8.23
N LEU A 11 -3.05 -12.89 -8.27
CA LEU A 11 -1.89 -13.67 -7.87
C LEU A 11 -1.38 -13.18 -6.52
N ALA A 12 -1.00 -14.11 -5.65
CA ALA A 12 -0.25 -13.82 -4.44
C ALA A 12 1.22 -14.18 -4.70
N VAL A 13 2.10 -13.20 -4.64
CA VAL A 13 3.52 -13.33 -4.98
C VAL A 13 4.35 -12.89 -3.79
N ASP A 14 5.22 -13.78 -3.31
CA ASP A 14 6.20 -13.43 -2.30
C ASP A 14 7.32 -12.61 -2.92
N MET A 15 7.45 -11.38 -2.45
CA MET A 15 8.50 -10.47 -2.92
C MET A 15 9.82 -10.76 -2.22
N ALA A 16 10.91 -10.67 -2.99
CA ALA A 16 12.26 -10.81 -2.46
C ALA A 16 12.55 -9.75 -1.37
N GLN A 17 13.55 -10.04 -0.52
CA GLN A 17 14.07 -9.10 0.51
C GLN A 17 13.08 -8.76 1.64
N GLY A 18 12.11 -9.64 1.93
CA GLY A 18 11.23 -9.45 3.08
C GLY A 18 10.10 -8.43 2.89
N ALA A 19 9.82 -8.03 1.64
CA ALA A 19 8.70 -7.14 1.33
C ALA A 19 7.32 -7.78 1.52
N GLY A 20 7.27 -9.05 1.97
CA GLY A 20 6.02 -9.78 2.23
C GLY A 20 5.35 -10.31 0.97
N THR A 21 4.12 -10.77 1.14
CA THR A 21 3.29 -11.28 0.03
C THR A 21 2.47 -10.15 -0.57
N MET A 22 2.68 -9.89 -1.85
CA MET A 22 1.94 -8.88 -2.61
C MET A 22 0.82 -9.53 -3.44
N LEU A 23 -0.26 -8.80 -3.62
CA LEU A 23 -1.38 -9.16 -4.49
C LEU A 23 -1.22 -8.45 -5.82
N GLN A 24 -1.24 -9.20 -6.91
CA GLN A 24 -1.08 -8.69 -8.27
C GLN A 24 -2.31 -8.98 -9.13
N VAL A 25 -2.62 -8.06 -10.03
CA VAL A 25 -3.54 -8.25 -11.16
C VAL A 25 -2.69 -8.30 -12.43
N PRO A 26 -2.54 -9.46 -13.09
CA PRO A 26 -1.71 -9.57 -14.29
C PRO A 26 -2.10 -8.57 -15.37
N GLY A 27 -1.15 -7.79 -15.87
CA GLY A 27 -1.35 -6.77 -16.89
C GLY A 27 -1.91 -5.44 -16.38
N TYR A 28 -2.04 -5.26 -15.06
CA TYR A 28 -2.54 -3.99 -14.50
C TYR A 28 -1.58 -2.84 -14.75
N GLY A 29 -0.27 -3.08 -14.66
CA GLY A 29 0.75 -2.09 -15.00
C GLY A 29 0.66 -1.61 -16.45
N ASP A 30 0.42 -2.51 -17.39
CA ASP A 30 0.20 -2.14 -18.80
C ASP A 30 -1.08 -1.32 -18.99
N HIS A 31 -2.14 -1.68 -18.26
CA HIS A 31 -3.37 -0.90 -18.26
C HIS A 31 -3.13 0.53 -17.72
N LEU A 32 -2.40 0.66 -16.61
CA LEU A 32 -2.04 1.97 -16.06
C LEU A 32 -1.19 2.78 -17.04
N ALA A 33 -0.19 2.17 -17.68
CA ALA A 33 0.64 2.82 -18.68
C ALA A 33 -0.17 3.35 -19.87
N ALA A 34 -1.19 2.61 -20.27
CA ALA A 34 -2.04 2.99 -21.40
C ALA A 34 -3.09 4.07 -21.07
N THR A 35 -3.49 4.22 -19.79
CA THR A 35 -4.68 5.01 -19.43
C THR A 35 -4.41 6.16 -18.48
N VAL A 36 -3.55 5.99 -17.48
CA VAL A 36 -3.39 6.95 -16.36
C VAL A 36 -1.97 7.45 -16.23
N ASP A 37 -0.99 6.58 -16.41
CA ASP A 37 0.40 6.84 -16.07
C ASP A 37 1.38 6.22 -17.08
N PRO A 38 1.61 6.87 -18.23
CA PRO A 38 2.48 6.36 -19.29
C PRO A 38 3.92 6.06 -18.86
N GLY A 39 4.39 6.70 -17.79
CA GLY A 39 5.76 6.55 -17.26
C GLY A 39 5.92 5.49 -16.17
N ILE A 40 4.89 4.72 -15.81
CA ILE A 40 4.94 3.81 -14.66
C ILE A 40 6.07 2.77 -14.76
N HIS A 41 6.27 2.18 -15.92
CA HIS A 41 7.30 1.15 -16.10
C HIS A 41 8.72 1.72 -15.99
N GLU A 42 8.93 2.94 -16.49
CA GLU A 42 10.21 3.63 -16.39
C GLU A 42 10.54 3.98 -14.92
N ARG A 43 9.58 4.59 -14.21
CA ARG A 43 9.76 4.92 -12.79
C ARG A 43 9.94 3.70 -11.89
N GLN A 44 9.38 2.56 -12.26
CA GLN A 44 9.48 1.32 -11.50
C GLN A 44 10.54 0.34 -12.06
N ALA A 45 11.44 0.81 -12.93
CA ALA A 45 12.45 -0.05 -13.56
C ALA A 45 13.39 -0.73 -12.54
N ALA A 46 13.63 -0.11 -11.39
CA ALA A 46 14.43 -0.68 -10.29
C ALA A 46 13.62 -1.56 -9.32
N ALA A 47 12.29 -1.59 -9.44
CA ALA A 47 11.43 -2.42 -8.61
C ALA A 47 11.47 -3.89 -9.06
N PRO A 48 11.09 -4.85 -8.19
CA PRO A 48 11.00 -6.24 -8.57
C PRO A 48 10.06 -6.47 -9.78
N PRO A 49 10.33 -7.49 -10.61
CA PRO A 49 9.45 -7.81 -11.74
C PRO A 49 7.99 -7.96 -11.32
N GLY A 50 7.07 -7.37 -12.08
CA GLY A 50 5.63 -7.39 -11.80
C GLY A 50 5.17 -6.41 -10.72
N PHE A 51 6.04 -5.51 -10.23
CA PHE A 51 5.66 -4.54 -9.20
C PHE A 51 4.57 -3.57 -9.69
N ALA A 52 4.54 -3.24 -10.98
CA ALA A 52 3.49 -2.40 -11.57
C ALA A 52 2.10 -3.04 -11.56
N ASP A 53 2.02 -4.36 -11.41
CA ASP A 53 0.77 -5.11 -11.30
C ASP A 53 0.24 -5.22 -9.86
N VAL A 54 1.00 -4.73 -8.87
CA VAL A 54 0.64 -4.81 -7.45
C VAL A 54 -0.54 -3.90 -7.13
N ILE A 55 -1.55 -4.50 -6.49
CA ILE A 55 -2.76 -3.81 -6.04
C ILE A 55 -2.93 -3.79 -4.52
N GLY A 56 -2.10 -4.52 -3.81
CA GLY A 56 -2.20 -4.62 -2.35
C GLY A 56 -1.20 -5.61 -1.77
N SER A 57 -1.28 -5.82 -0.48
CA SER A 57 -0.45 -6.76 0.26
C SER A 57 -1.28 -7.67 1.16
N LEU A 58 -0.75 -8.83 1.48
CA LEU A 58 -1.33 -9.77 2.42
C LEU A 58 -0.49 -9.76 3.69
N VAL A 59 -1.10 -9.34 4.78
CA VAL A 59 -0.47 -9.29 6.10
C VAL A 59 -1.05 -10.38 6.98
N VAL A 60 -0.21 -11.09 7.69
CA VAL A 60 -0.65 -12.07 8.70
C VAL A 60 -0.79 -11.33 10.03
N ALA A 61 -2.02 -11.23 10.53
CA ALA A 61 -2.36 -10.64 11.82
C ALA A 61 -3.02 -11.74 12.70
N PRO A 62 -2.23 -12.52 13.43
CA PRO A 62 -2.74 -13.72 14.13
C PRO A 62 -3.75 -13.40 15.24
N ASP A 63 -3.69 -12.21 15.80
CA ASP A 63 -4.53 -11.76 16.92
C ASP A 63 -5.78 -10.98 16.46
N GLU A 64 -6.00 -10.87 15.16
CA GLU A 64 -7.11 -10.11 14.59
C GLU A 64 -7.95 -11.00 13.67
N PRO A 65 -9.28 -10.80 13.63
CA PRO A 65 -10.10 -11.45 12.62
C PRO A 65 -9.72 -10.96 11.23
N ALA A 66 -9.82 -11.84 10.23
CA ALA A 66 -9.53 -11.47 8.84
C ALA A 66 -10.44 -10.32 8.39
N HIS A 67 -9.84 -9.26 7.87
CA HIS A 67 -10.54 -8.07 7.40
C HIS A 67 -9.77 -7.39 6.26
N TRP A 68 -10.45 -6.52 5.53
CA TRP A 68 -9.82 -5.60 4.59
C TRP A 68 -9.34 -4.36 5.31
N HIS A 69 -8.12 -3.94 5.00
CA HIS A 69 -7.55 -2.70 5.51
C HIS A 69 -7.22 -1.77 4.34
N VAL A 70 -7.56 -0.50 4.45
CA VAL A 70 -7.30 0.52 3.42
C VAL A 70 -6.08 1.32 3.79
N THR A 71 -5.16 1.46 2.85
CA THR A 71 -4.00 2.36 2.95
C THR A 71 -4.10 3.43 1.87
N PHE A 72 -4.08 4.69 2.28
CA PHE A 72 -4.03 5.84 1.37
C PHE A 72 -2.60 6.36 1.26
N THR A 73 -2.08 6.42 0.03
CA THR A 73 -0.80 7.09 -0.21
C THR A 73 -0.99 8.60 -0.15
N VAL A 74 -0.13 9.26 0.62
CA VAL A 74 -0.15 10.71 0.84
C VAL A 74 1.22 11.32 0.54
N ALA A 75 1.23 12.60 0.18
CA ALA A 75 2.46 13.34 -0.09
C ALA A 75 3.30 13.57 1.18
N ASP A 76 2.62 13.86 2.31
CA ASP A 76 3.24 14.05 3.62
C ASP A 76 2.39 13.40 4.70
N ARG A 77 2.99 12.46 5.46
CA ARG A 77 2.32 11.71 6.53
C ARG A 77 1.96 12.63 7.69
N ASP A 78 2.87 13.52 8.10
CA ASP A 78 2.69 14.33 9.30
C ASP A 78 1.63 15.43 9.08
N ASP A 79 1.62 16.07 7.92
CA ASP A 79 0.59 17.03 7.53
C ASP A 79 -0.80 16.36 7.42
N SER A 80 -0.85 15.12 6.89
CA SER A 80 -2.08 14.34 6.80
C SER A 80 -2.61 13.96 8.18
N VAL A 81 -1.74 13.54 9.09
CA VAL A 81 -2.08 13.24 10.49
C VAL A 81 -2.62 14.47 11.19
N ALA A 82 -1.90 15.62 11.12
CA ALA A 82 -2.35 16.87 11.76
C ALA A 82 -3.72 17.32 11.23
N THR A 83 -3.98 17.12 9.94
CA THR A 83 -5.27 17.43 9.34
C THR A 83 -6.36 16.48 9.84
N ALA A 84 -6.08 15.18 9.89
CA ALA A 84 -7.03 14.19 10.39
C ALA A 84 -7.41 14.45 11.86
N GLU A 85 -6.45 14.78 12.73
CA GLU A 85 -6.71 15.12 14.13
C GLU A 85 -7.61 16.35 14.26
N ARG A 86 -7.37 17.42 13.47
CA ARG A 86 -8.27 18.60 13.45
C ARG A 86 -9.69 18.25 13.01
N LEU A 87 -9.85 17.20 12.21
CA LEU A 87 -11.15 16.70 11.75
C LEU A 87 -11.76 15.64 12.69
N GLY A 88 -11.12 15.37 13.83
CA GLY A 88 -11.64 14.50 14.87
C GLY A 88 -11.17 13.04 14.80
N ALA A 89 -10.19 12.72 13.98
CA ALA A 89 -9.57 11.40 13.98
C ALA A 89 -8.65 11.20 15.18
N THR A 90 -8.42 9.93 15.53
CA THR A 90 -7.47 9.51 16.56
C THR A 90 -6.29 8.80 15.91
N VAL A 91 -5.07 9.19 16.28
CA VAL A 91 -3.85 8.47 15.88
C VAL A 91 -3.69 7.26 16.78
N LEU A 92 -3.68 6.06 16.20
CA LEU A 92 -3.51 4.80 16.93
C LEU A 92 -2.03 4.39 16.98
N ARG A 93 -1.31 4.59 15.88
CA ARG A 93 0.11 4.25 15.77
C ARG A 93 0.77 5.06 14.66
N SER A 94 2.04 5.39 14.81
CA SER A 94 2.90 5.89 13.73
C SER A 94 4.18 5.05 13.66
N ALA A 95 4.70 4.82 12.46
CA ALA A 95 5.93 4.09 12.23
C ALA A 95 6.69 4.69 11.04
N ASP A 96 8.00 4.77 11.17
CA ASP A 96 8.91 5.10 10.08
C ASP A 96 9.65 3.82 9.69
N GLU A 97 9.44 3.37 8.46
CA GLU A 97 9.99 2.14 7.90
C GLU A 97 10.99 2.46 6.80
N LEU A 98 11.65 1.43 6.25
CA LEU A 98 12.70 1.62 5.26
C LEU A 98 12.23 2.38 4.00
N TRP A 99 10.98 2.13 3.57
CA TRP A 99 10.42 2.68 2.34
C TRP A 99 9.24 3.62 2.55
N THR A 100 8.70 3.66 3.78
CA THR A 100 7.46 4.38 4.05
C THR A 100 7.44 4.99 5.44
N ARG A 101 6.73 6.10 5.57
CA ARG A 101 6.31 6.66 6.85
C ARG A 101 4.81 6.48 6.97
N ASN A 102 4.37 5.71 7.95
CA ASN A 102 2.98 5.29 8.10
C ASN A 102 2.33 5.86 9.35
N ALA A 103 1.02 6.07 9.31
CA ALA A 103 0.20 6.29 10.49
C ALA A 103 -1.14 5.55 10.37
N LEU A 104 -1.46 4.77 11.40
CA LEU A 104 -2.76 4.15 11.57
C LEU A 104 -3.68 5.12 12.28
N LEU A 105 -4.80 5.43 11.66
CA LEU A 105 -5.78 6.39 12.13
C LEU A 105 -7.14 5.71 12.33
N ARG A 106 -7.93 6.26 13.27
CA ARG A 106 -9.34 5.93 13.41
C ARG A 106 -10.16 7.19 13.17
N ASP A 107 -11.12 7.13 12.27
CA ASP A 107 -12.01 8.25 11.97
C ASP A 107 -13.07 8.46 13.08
N PRO A 108 -13.84 9.56 13.05
CA PRO A 108 -14.88 9.80 14.04
C PRO A 108 -16.01 8.77 14.09
N GLN A 109 -16.21 7.97 13.03
CA GLN A 109 -17.16 6.87 12.99
C GLN A 109 -16.61 5.54 13.48
N GLY A 110 -15.31 5.47 13.75
CA GLY A 110 -14.63 4.28 14.28
C GLY A 110 -13.96 3.42 13.21
N ALA A 111 -13.95 3.81 11.93
CA ALA A 111 -13.24 3.09 10.88
C ALA A 111 -11.73 3.34 10.96
N GLU A 112 -10.96 2.28 10.79
CA GLU A 112 -9.51 2.34 10.82
C GLU A 112 -8.92 2.28 9.41
N PHE A 113 -7.92 3.12 9.16
CA PHE A 113 -7.19 3.19 7.90
C PHE A 113 -5.77 3.67 8.13
N THR A 114 -4.88 3.41 7.18
CA THR A 114 -3.50 3.89 7.21
C THR A 114 -3.31 5.01 6.18
N VAL A 115 -2.57 6.05 6.55
CA VAL A 115 -1.93 6.97 5.62
C VAL A 115 -0.45 6.59 5.50
N SER A 116 0.07 6.54 4.27
CA SER A 116 1.42 6.09 3.97
C SER A 116 2.10 7.08 3.03
N GLN A 117 3.22 7.64 3.47
CA GLN A 117 4.10 8.45 2.65
C GLN A 117 5.23 7.57 2.15
N PHE A 118 5.47 7.57 0.83
CA PHE A 118 6.61 6.88 0.24
C PHE A 118 7.89 7.67 0.48
N THR A 119 8.89 7.05 1.08
CA THR A 119 10.20 7.64 1.37
C THR A 119 11.29 6.65 0.96
N PRO A 120 11.70 6.65 -0.32
CA PRO A 120 12.73 5.73 -0.78
C PRO A 120 14.06 6.00 -0.05
N PRO A 121 14.80 4.94 0.31
CA PRO A 121 16.15 5.12 0.84
C PRO A 121 17.07 5.66 -0.25
N ASP A 122 17.74 6.76 0.05
CA ASP A 122 18.79 7.44 -0.73
C ASP A 122 18.73 7.29 -2.26
N GLY A 123 18.26 8.32 -2.94
CA GLY A 123 18.49 8.53 -4.36
C GLY A 123 17.31 8.23 -5.28
N ASP A 124 17.51 8.48 -6.46
CA ASP A 124 16.65 8.55 -7.63
C ASP A 124 15.64 7.39 -7.79
N TRP A 125 14.40 7.67 -7.45
CA TRP A 125 13.21 6.87 -7.81
C TRP A 125 12.30 7.68 -8.71
#